data_64ad66d8b895c1c683341c9c4fd437ab
#
_entry.id   64ad66d8b895c1c683341c9c4fd437ab
#
_cell.length_a   1.000
_cell.length_b   1.000
_cell.length_c   1.000
_cell.angle_alpha   90.00
_cell.angle_beta   90.00
_cell.angle_gamma   90.00
#
_symmetry.space_group_name_H-M   'P 1'
#
loop_
_entity.id
_entity.type
_entity.pdbx_description
1 polymer ?
#
loop_
_entity_poly.entity_id
_entity_poly.type
_entity_poly.pdbx_seq_one_letter_code
_entity_poly.pdbx_strand_id
1 'polypeptide(L)'
;YLEYQEKRDKKGIGQIKAVTHILKEYAGERFLLDRVDLAFCQGYIDYMLTTFRPKGKPIAASTRNTYYQIFNGALNAAVRAKRLLRNPFNEMEKSEKPKMPESVRSYMTIEELRALIATPVQDGRVKNAYLFSCFCGLRISDIVGLKWKNVFVDNGQYRLAVAMQKTKEPIYLPLSNEALKWMPEREDKAADDHVFSLPSNINQYLKPWAEAAGITKRFTFHTARHTFATMMLTLGADLYTVSKLLGHTSVRMTQVYAKIINQKKDEAVNLVNGLFD
;
A
#
# COMPACT_ATOMS: atom_id res chain seq x y z
N TYR A 1 0.15 -27.19 3.27
CA TYR A 1 0.10 -25.93 2.51
C TYR A 1 1.19 -24.94 2.93
N LEU A 2 1.40 -24.71 4.22
CA LEU A 2 2.46 -23.87 4.75
C LEU A 2 3.83 -24.30 4.21
N GLU A 3 4.22 -25.56 4.41
CA GLU A 3 5.48 -26.13 3.93
C GLU A 3 5.67 -25.98 2.41
N TYR A 4 4.59 -26.17 1.65
CA TYR A 4 4.59 -25.97 0.20
C TYR A 4 4.90 -24.50 -0.17
N GLN A 5 4.35 -23.54 0.58
CA GLN A 5 4.59 -22.10 0.33
C GLN A 5 5.98 -21.67 0.82
N GLU A 6 6.49 -22.24 1.91
CA GLU A 6 7.85 -22.00 2.40
C GLU A 6 8.91 -22.45 1.38
N LYS A 7 8.75 -23.64 0.80
CA LYS A 7 9.64 -24.15 -0.26
C LYS A 7 9.68 -23.25 -1.51
N ARG A 8 8.68 -22.42 -1.73
CA ARG A 8 8.58 -21.48 -2.86
C ARG A 8 9.00 -20.07 -2.50
N ASP A 9 9.53 -19.84 -1.32
CA ASP A 9 9.94 -18.52 -0.80
C ASP A 9 8.87 -17.44 -1.04
N LYS A 10 7.62 -17.77 -0.77
CA LYS A 10 6.49 -16.91 -1.07
C LYS A 10 6.45 -15.71 -0.10
N LYS A 11 6.37 -14.51 -0.65
CA LYS A 11 6.08 -13.32 0.16
C LYS A 11 4.77 -13.51 0.94
N GLY A 12 4.77 -13.17 2.23
CA GLY A 12 3.58 -13.29 3.09
C GLY A 12 3.52 -14.57 3.92
N ILE A 13 4.60 -15.36 3.99
CA ILE A 13 4.70 -16.55 4.86
C ILE A 13 4.28 -16.25 6.30
N GLY A 14 4.62 -15.08 6.86
CA GLY A 14 4.21 -14.70 8.21
C GLY A 14 2.69 -14.71 8.41
N GLN A 15 1.92 -14.28 7.41
CA GLN A 15 0.45 -14.32 7.48
C GLN A 15 -0.08 -15.77 7.37
N ILE A 16 0.56 -16.61 6.56
CA ILE A 16 0.21 -18.03 6.46
C ILE A 16 0.48 -18.74 7.80
N LYS A 17 1.64 -18.46 8.44
CA LYS A 17 1.96 -18.98 9.79
C LYS A 17 0.92 -18.52 10.82
N ALA A 18 0.49 -17.26 10.78
CA ALA A 18 -0.56 -16.77 11.67
C ALA A 18 -1.88 -17.53 11.46
N VAL A 19 -2.31 -17.75 10.20
CA VAL A 19 -3.52 -18.53 9.91
C VAL A 19 -3.39 -19.97 10.38
N THR A 20 -2.22 -20.59 10.19
CA THR A 20 -1.96 -21.96 10.69
C THR A 20 -2.06 -22.02 12.21
N HIS A 21 -1.51 -21.02 12.91
CA HIS A 21 -1.62 -20.94 14.37
C HIS A 21 -3.07 -20.79 14.83
N ILE A 22 -3.85 -19.90 14.24
CA ILE A 22 -5.27 -19.71 14.56
C ILE A 22 -6.08 -20.97 14.31
N LEU A 23 -5.80 -21.70 13.22
CA LEU A 23 -6.48 -22.96 12.93
C LEU A 23 -6.17 -24.02 13.99
N LYS A 24 -4.93 -24.08 14.49
CA LYS A 24 -4.56 -25.01 15.57
C LYS A 24 -5.23 -24.63 16.90
N GLU A 25 -5.36 -23.36 17.22
CA GLU A 25 -6.10 -22.90 18.39
C GLU A 25 -7.60 -23.22 18.30
N TYR A 26 -8.19 -23.05 17.10
CA TYR A 26 -9.60 -23.30 16.86
C TYR A 26 -9.96 -24.79 16.83
N ALA A 27 -9.19 -25.58 16.12
CA ALA A 27 -9.53 -26.98 15.80
C ALA A 27 -8.65 -28.02 16.50
N GLY A 28 -7.62 -27.58 17.26
CA GLY A 28 -6.61 -28.44 17.87
C GLY A 28 -5.44 -28.76 16.94
N GLU A 29 -4.35 -29.26 17.52
CA GLU A 29 -3.08 -29.53 16.83
C GLU A 29 -3.22 -30.57 15.68
N ARG A 30 -4.15 -31.51 15.82
CA ARG A 30 -4.36 -32.64 14.91
C ARG A 30 -5.82 -32.74 14.48
N PHE A 31 -6.28 -31.83 13.63
CA PHE A 31 -7.59 -31.98 12.99
C PHE A 31 -7.45 -32.59 11.60
N LEU A 32 -8.45 -33.36 11.21
CA LEU A 32 -8.45 -34.08 9.94
C LEU A 32 -9.13 -33.23 8.86
N LEU A 33 -8.60 -33.29 7.64
CA LEU A 33 -9.13 -32.53 6.51
C LEU A 33 -10.55 -32.90 6.12
N ASP A 34 -10.96 -34.16 6.34
CA ASP A 34 -12.31 -34.67 6.09
C ASP A 34 -13.38 -34.06 7.02
N ARG A 35 -12.96 -33.47 8.15
CA ARG A 35 -13.84 -32.74 9.07
C ARG A 35 -14.02 -31.26 8.72
N VAL A 36 -13.37 -30.81 7.66
CA VAL A 36 -13.48 -29.40 7.20
C VAL A 36 -14.70 -29.30 6.29
N ASP A 37 -15.87 -29.15 6.88
CA ASP A 37 -17.15 -28.90 6.23
C ASP A 37 -17.57 -27.42 6.29
N LEU A 38 -18.80 -27.13 5.86
CA LEU A 38 -19.35 -25.76 5.90
C LEU A 38 -19.44 -25.23 7.33
N ALA A 39 -19.93 -26.07 8.28
CA ALA A 39 -20.07 -25.68 9.67
C ALA A 39 -18.72 -25.35 10.31
N PHE A 40 -17.68 -26.14 10.01
CA PHE A 40 -16.31 -25.84 10.42
C PHE A 40 -15.84 -24.49 9.90
N CYS A 41 -16.08 -24.19 8.62
CA CYS A 41 -15.67 -22.93 7.99
C CYS A 41 -16.40 -21.71 8.57
N GLN A 42 -17.70 -21.84 8.86
CA GLN A 42 -18.51 -20.81 9.54
C GLN A 42 -17.99 -20.59 10.97
N GLY A 43 -17.81 -21.64 11.74
CA GLY A 43 -17.26 -21.59 13.09
C GLY A 43 -15.86 -20.98 13.16
N TYR A 44 -14.99 -21.22 12.18
CA TYR A 44 -13.68 -20.55 12.10
C TYR A 44 -13.80 -19.03 11.89
N ILE A 45 -14.74 -18.58 11.05
CA ILE A 45 -14.99 -17.14 10.87
C ILE A 45 -15.52 -16.52 12.16
N ASP A 46 -16.47 -17.18 12.82
CA ASP A 46 -17.02 -16.73 14.09
C ASP A 46 -15.97 -16.71 15.21
N TYR A 47 -15.10 -17.71 15.26
CA TYR A 47 -13.97 -17.72 16.18
C TYR A 47 -13.05 -16.50 16.00
N MET A 48 -12.70 -16.16 14.76
CA MET A 48 -11.91 -14.95 14.48
C MET A 48 -12.65 -13.66 14.84
N LEU A 49 -13.98 -13.67 14.81
CA LEU A 49 -14.81 -12.50 15.09
C LEU A 49 -15.00 -12.30 16.60
N THR A 50 -15.29 -13.38 17.32
CA THR A 50 -15.76 -13.33 18.70
C THR A 50 -14.69 -13.67 19.72
N THR A 51 -13.84 -14.64 19.45
CA THR A 51 -12.95 -15.29 20.45
C THR A 51 -11.49 -14.94 20.27
N PHE A 52 -10.97 -14.96 19.05
CA PHE A 52 -9.55 -14.70 18.79
C PHE A 52 -9.18 -13.25 19.08
N ARG A 53 -8.38 -13.03 20.13
CA ARG A 53 -8.00 -11.69 20.66
C ARG A 53 -6.49 -11.60 20.87
N PRO A 54 -5.67 -11.54 19.81
CA PRO A 54 -4.23 -11.37 19.97
C PRO A 54 -3.93 -10.10 20.76
N LYS A 55 -3.11 -10.22 21.81
CA LYS A 55 -2.81 -9.13 22.73
C LYS A 55 -4.06 -8.49 23.39
N GLY A 56 -5.12 -9.28 23.59
CA GLY A 56 -6.37 -8.84 24.21
C GLY A 56 -7.28 -7.96 23.33
N LYS A 57 -6.98 -7.78 22.05
CA LYS A 57 -7.75 -6.92 21.14
C LYS A 57 -8.30 -7.69 19.95
N PRO A 58 -9.50 -7.33 19.45
CA PRO A 58 -10.04 -7.93 18.25
C PRO A 58 -9.15 -7.60 17.03
N ILE A 59 -9.03 -8.55 16.11
CA ILE A 59 -8.33 -8.30 14.85
C ILE A 59 -9.17 -7.42 13.91
N ALA A 60 -8.50 -6.54 13.16
CA ALA A 60 -9.15 -5.65 12.20
C ALA A 60 -9.90 -6.43 11.11
N ALA A 61 -10.99 -5.87 10.58
CA ALA A 61 -11.77 -6.49 9.51
C ALA A 61 -10.94 -6.82 8.26
N SER A 62 -9.99 -5.96 7.90
CA SER A 62 -9.03 -6.22 6.81
C SER A 62 -8.13 -7.43 7.08
N THR A 63 -7.70 -7.62 8.34
CA THR A 63 -6.90 -8.78 8.75
C THR A 63 -7.73 -10.06 8.70
N ARG A 64 -8.98 -10.03 9.20
CA ARG A 64 -9.92 -11.17 9.09
C ARG A 64 -10.14 -11.59 7.63
N ASN A 65 -10.40 -10.61 6.76
CA ASN A 65 -10.54 -10.91 5.33
C ASN A 65 -9.26 -11.52 4.75
N THR A 66 -8.09 -11.02 5.11
CA THR A 66 -6.82 -11.59 4.66
C THR A 66 -6.65 -13.03 5.13
N TYR A 67 -6.94 -13.32 6.40
CA TYR A 67 -6.84 -14.66 6.97
C TYR A 67 -7.86 -15.64 6.36
N TYR A 68 -9.10 -15.17 6.14
CA TYR A 68 -10.09 -15.91 5.38
C TYR A 68 -9.58 -16.28 3.97
N GLN A 69 -9.03 -15.31 3.23
CA GLN A 69 -8.52 -15.54 1.86
C GLN A 69 -7.35 -16.55 1.84
N ILE A 70 -6.49 -16.53 2.85
CA ILE A 70 -5.38 -17.48 2.97
C ILE A 70 -5.91 -18.90 3.21
N PHE A 71 -6.86 -19.06 4.14
CA PHE A 71 -7.44 -20.36 4.40
C PHE A 71 -8.26 -20.88 3.21
N ASN A 72 -9.09 -20.06 2.61
CA ASN A 72 -9.79 -20.37 1.37
C ASN A 72 -8.82 -20.80 0.24
N GLY A 73 -7.71 -20.12 0.10
CA GLY A 73 -6.65 -20.48 -0.85
C GLY A 73 -6.00 -21.83 -0.55
N ALA A 74 -5.84 -22.18 0.72
CA ALA A 74 -5.34 -23.49 1.15
C ALA A 74 -6.33 -24.62 0.82
N LEU A 75 -7.63 -24.42 1.08
CA LEU A 75 -8.67 -25.41 0.73
C LEU A 75 -8.77 -25.57 -0.80
N ASN A 76 -8.69 -24.50 -1.57
CA ASN A 76 -8.64 -24.60 -3.03
C ASN A 76 -7.40 -25.36 -3.53
N ALA A 77 -6.26 -25.24 -2.83
CA ALA A 77 -5.09 -26.06 -3.15
C ALA A 77 -5.31 -27.55 -2.81
N ALA A 78 -5.99 -27.85 -1.71
CA ALA A 78 -6.36 -29.23 -1.34
C ALA A 78 -7.31 -29.87 -2.37
N VAL A 79 -8.28 -29.11 -2.90
CA VAL A 79 -9.17 -29.57 -3.98
C VAL A 79 -8.37 -29.87 -5.26
N ARG A 80 -7.48 -28.96 -5.69
CA ARG A 80 -6.61 -29.21 -6.85
C ARG A 80 -5.69 -30.42 -6.68
N ALA A 81 -5.26 -30.68 -5.45
CA ALA A 81 -4.45 -31.84 -5.09
C ALA A 81 -5.29 -33.12 -4.88
N LYS A 82 -6.60 -33.11 -5.16
CA LYS A 82 -7.56 -34.20 -4.97
C LYS A 82 -7.59 -34.78 -3.53
N ARG A 83 -7.25 -33.93 -2.53
CA ARG A 83 -7.31 -34.26 -1.09
C ARG A 83 -8.61 -33.82 -0.45
N LEU A 84 -9.38 -32.98 -1.12
CA LEU A 84 -10.69 -32.50 -0.75
C LEU A 84 -11.58 -32.53 -1.99
N LEU A 85 -12.81 -33.00 -1.88
CA LEU A 85 -13.72 -33.10 -3.02
C LEU A 85 -14.15 -31.69 -3.51
N ARG A 86 -14.48 -30.81 -2.58
CA ARG A 86 -14.93 -29.43 -2.84
C ARG A 86 -14.48 -28.51 -1.72
N ASN A 87 -14.41 -27.23 -2.00
CA ASN A 87 -14.08 -26.24 -0.99
C ASN A 87 -15.37 -25.76 -0.29
N PRO A 88 -15.52 -26.02 1.03
CA PRO A 88 -16.74 -25.67 1.76
C PRO A 88 -17.07 -24.17 1.76
N PHE A 89 -16.07 -23.28 1.67
CA PHE A 89 -16.31 -21.85 1.54
C PHE A 89 -17.12 -21.45 0.30
N ASN A 90 -17.17 -22.30 -0.73
CA ASN A 90 -17.98 -22.02 -1.93
C ASN A 90 -19.48 -22.15 -1.65
N GLU A 91 -19.87 -22.92 -0.64
CA GLU A 91 -21.25 -23.12 -0.20
C GLU A 91 -21.76 -22.00 0.71
N MET A 92 -20.83 -21.22 1.27
CA MET A 92 -21.12 -20.12 2.17
C MET A 92 -21.75 -18.94 1.42
N GLU A 93 -22.77 -18.33 2.02
CA GLU A 93 -23.41 -17.14 1.49
C GLU A 93 -22.43 -15.95 1.42
N LYS A 94 -22.66 -15.06 0.45
CA LYS A 94 -21.78 -13.90 0.22
C LYS A 94 -21.76 -12.93 1.39
N SER A 95 -22.86 -12.88 2.14
CA SER A 95 -23.06 -12.05 3.33
C SER A 95 -22.23 -12.51 4.52
N GLU A 96 -22.01 -13.83 4.67
CA GLU A 96 -21.29 -14.46 5.76
C GLU A 96 -19.76 -14.34 5.59
N LYS A 97 -19.30 -14.19 4.35
CA LYS A 97 -17.85 -14.09 4.05
C LYS A 97 -17.27 -12.78 4.55
N PRO A 98 -16.11 -12.78 5.23
CA PRO A 98 -15.43 -11.57 5.63
C PRO A 98 -15.18 -10.64 4.45
N LYS A 99 -15.60 -9.39 4.56
CA LYS A 99 -15.43 -8.37 3.50
C LYS A 99 -14.21 -7.51 3.80
N MET A 100 -13.53 -7.09 2.73
CA MET A 100 -12.52 -6.05 2.85
C MET A 100 -13.24 -4.73 3.13
N PRO A 101 -12.95 -4.04 4.25
CA PRO A 101 -13.56 -2.75 4.52
C PRO A 101 -13.10 -1.72 3.47
N GLU A 102 -13.98 -0.78 3.16
CA GLU A 102 -13.57 0.39 2.39
C GLU A 102 -12.47 1.12 3.14
N SER A 103 -11.35 1.35 2.47
CA SER A 103 -10.23 2.08 3.07
C SER A 103 -10.25 3.52 2.59
N VAL A 104 -10.51 4.44 3.50
CA VAL A 104 -10.26 5.86 3.28
C VAL A 104 -8.75 6.07 3.30
N ARG A 105 -8.20 6.53 2.17
CA ARG A 105 -6.77 6.85 2.06
C ARG A 105 -6.53 8.23 2.63
N SER A 106 -5.71 8.31 3.68
CA SER A 106 -5.27 9.60 4.21
C SER A 106 -4.24 10.21 3.24
N TYR A 107 -4.44 11.47 2.91
CA TYR A 107 -3.53 12.28 2.11
C TYR A 107 -3.50 13.71 2.68
N MET A 108 -2.52 14.51 2.31
CA MET A 108 -2.45 15.91 2.70
C MET A 108 -3.01 16.82 1.62
N THR A 109 -3.70 17.87 2.04
CA THR A 109 -4.02 19.01 1.18
C THR A 109 -2.75 19.82 0.86
N ILE A 110 -2.82 20.76 -0.07
CA ILE A 110 -1.71 21.64 -0.40
C ILE A 110 -1.34 22.49 0.81
N GLU A 111 -2.34 22.96 1.57
CA GLU A 111 -2.17 23.78 2.78
C GLU A 111 -1.46 22.98 3.88
N GLU A 112 -1.90 21.74 4.13
CA GLU A 112 -1.26 20.85 5.10
C GLU A 112 0.19 20.52 4.68
N LEU A 113 0.43 20.31 3.38
CA LEU A 113 1.79 20.09 2.87
C LEU A 113 2.67 21.30 3.07
N ARG A 114 2.17 22.52 2.84
CA ARG A 114 2.88 23.78 3.14
C ARG A 114 3.20 23.93 4.62
N ALA A 115 2.23 23.63 5.50
CA ALA A 115 2.45 23.66 6.95
C ALA A 115 3.53 22.64 7.35
N LEU A 116 3.49 21.45 6.80
CA LEU A 116 4.48 20.40 7.07
C LEU A 116 5.89 20.82 6.60
N ILE A 117 6.00 21.45 5.42
CA ILE A 117 7.26 21.99 4.89
C ILE A 117 7.83 23.06 5.82
N ALA A 118 7.00 23.97 6.34
CA ALA A 118 7.41 25.03 7.24
C ALA A 118 7.82 24.52 8.65
N THR A 119 7.30 23.35 9.06
CA THR A 119 7.53 22.83 10.40
C THR A 119 8.90 22.14 10.49
N PRO A 120 9.72 22.45 11.52
CA PRO A 120 10.96 21.73 11.80
C PRO A 120 10.70 20.27 12.15
N VAL A 121 11.66 19.41 11.81
CA VAL A 121 11.65 17.98 12.15
C VAL A 121 12.93 17.62 12.87
N GLN A 122 12.89 16.62 13.75
CA GLN A 122 14.06 16.18 14.51
C GLN A 122 15.17 15.61 13.61
N ASP A 123 14.82 14.91 12.53
CA ASP A 123 15.77 14.38 11.54
C ASP A 123 15.45 14.88 10.14
N GLY A 124 16.27 15.78 9.62
CA GLY A 124 16.11 16.38 8.30
C GLY A 124 16.13 15.36 7.16
N ARG A 125 16.83 14.23 7.32
CA ARG A 125 16.86 13.15 6.32
C ARG A 125 15.46 12.55 6.11
N VAL A 126 14.69 12.41 7.20
CA VAL A 126 13.30 11.93 7.14
C VAL A 126 12.41 12.94 6.43
N LYS A 127 12.56 14.23 6.71
CA LYS A 127 11.83 15.32 6.02
C LYS A 127 12.10 15.30 4.53
N ASN A 128 13.36 15.24 4.14
CA ASN A 128 13.77 15.23 2.73
C ASN A 128 13.17 14.03 1.99
N ALA A 129 13.32 12.83 2.53
CA ALA A 129 12.78 11.63 1.89
C ALA A 129 11.24 11.62 1.82
N TYR A 130 10.57 12.10 2.87
CA TYR A 130 9.12 12.18 2.89
C TYR A 130 8.58 13.18 1.86
N LEU A 131 9.14 14.40 1.82
CA LEU A 131 8.74 15.44 0.87
C LEU A 131 9.11 15.05 -0.57
N PHE A 132 10.28 14.43 -0.77
CA PHE A 132 10.62 13.86 -2.06
C PHE A 132 9.55 12.86 -2.52
N SER A 133 9.08 11.98 -1.64
CA SER A 133 7.97 11.07 -1.95
C SER A 133 6.66 11.80 -2.26
N CYS A 134 6.37 12.92 -1.60
CA CYS A 134 5.20 13.75 -1.91
C CYS A 134 5.23 14.34 -3.33
N PHE A 135 6.41 14.54 -3.91
CA PHE A 135 6.60 15.16 -5.23
C PHE A 135 6.98 14.18 -6.35
N CYS A 136 7.31 12.92 -6.02
CA CYS A 136 7.62 11.89 -7.02
C CYS A 136 6.77 10.62 -6.92
N GLY A 137 6.04 10.44 -5.83
CA GLY A 137 5.14 9.28 -5.63
C GLY A 137 5.80 7.96 -5.31
N LEU A 138 7.12 7.88 -5.12
CA LEU A 138 7.82 6.64 -4.78
C LEU A 138 7.40 6.09 -3.41
N ARG A 139 7.39 4.77 -3.26
CA ARG A 139 7.19 4.11 -1.96
C ARG A 139 8.45 4.23 -1.12
N ILE A 140 8.32 4.13 0.21
CA ILE A 140 9.47 4.11 1.12
C ILE A 140 10.50 3.04 0.73
N SER A 141 10.07 1.86 0.32
CA SER A 141 10.96 0.79 -0.13
C SER A 141 11.78 1.17 -1.36
N ASP A 142 11.19 1.96 -2.26
CA ASP A 142 11.85 2.39 -3.49
C ASP A 142 12.82 3.55 -3.20
N ILE A 143 12.48 4.44 -2.25
CA ILE A 143 13.37 5.52 -1.78
C ILE A 143 14.57 4.96 -1.03
N VAL A 144 14.37 4.01 -0.12
CA VAL A 144 15.48 3.35 0.60
C VAL A 144 16.42 2.63 -0.36
N GLY A 145 15.88 2.04 -1.43
CA GLY A 145 16.67 1.34 -2.44
C GLY A 145 17.23 2.24 -3.56
N LEU A 146 16.92 3.53 -3.57
CA LEU A 146 17.33 4.45 -4.63
C LEU A 146 18.82 4.74 -4.55
N LYS A 147 19.53 4.50 -5.65
CA LYS A 147 20.96 4.73 -5.79
C LYS A 147 21.25 5.85 -6.79
N TRP A 148 22.39 6.49 -6.68
CA TRP A 148 22.79 7.56 -7.59
C TRP A 148 22.83 7.14 -9.06
N LYS A 149 23.18 5.89 -9.37
CA LYS A 149 23.11 5.35 -10.74
C LYS A 149 21.70 5.30 -11.33
N ASN A 150 20.67 5.40 -10.50
CA ASN A 150 19.28 5.46 -10.96
C ASN A 150 18.84 6.89 -11.32
N VAL A 151 19.64 7.90 -11.00
CA VAL A 151 19.36 9.31 -11.27
C VAL A 151 20.16 9.73 -12.49
N PHE A 152 19.51 10.26 -13.51
CA PHE A 152 20.17 10.71 -14.74
C PHE A 152 19.45 11.94 -15.32
N VAL A 153 20.12 12.64 -16.22
CA VAL A 153 19.56 13.78 -16.94
C VAL A 153 19.29 13.36 -18.38
N ASP A 154 18.09 13.64 -18.85
CA ASP A 154 17.66 13.41 -20.22
C ASP A 154 16.98 14.66 -20.75
N ASN A 155 17.51 15.23 -21.84
CA ASN A 155 17.06 16.51 -22.43
C ASN A 155 16.93 17.64 -21.40
N GLY A 156 17.89 17.78 -20.49
CA GLY A 156 17.90 18.81 -19.46
C GLY A 156 16.97 18.54 -18.26
N GLN A 157 16.24 17.43 -18.24
CA GLN A 157 15.34 17.06 -17.15
C GLN A 157 15.90 15.89 -16.34
N TYR A 158 15.90 16.01 -15.03
CA TYR A 158 16.21 14.91 -14.13
C TYR A 158 15.15 13.83 -14.18
N ARG A 159 15.60 12.58 -14.28
CA ARG A 159 14.76 11.39 -14.30
C ARG A 159 15.28 10.31 -13.38
N LEU A 160 14.40 9.43 -12.96
CA LEU A 160 14.73 8.20 -12.25
C LEU A 160 14.45 6.98 -13.12
N ALA A 161 15.40 6.03 -13.18
CA ALA A 161 15.18 4.68 -13.69
C ALA A 161 15.15 3.72 -12.50
N VAL A 162 13.96 3.32 -12.06
CA VAL A 162 13.78 2.51 -10.85
C VAL A 162 13.01 1.24 -11.17
N ALA A 163 13.56 0.08 -10.81
CA ALA A 163 12.80 -1.15 -10.75
C ALA A 163 12.03 -1.18 -9.41
N MET A 164 10.71 -1.00 -9.49
CA MET A 164 9.85 -0.94 -8.31
C MET A 164 10.00 -2.19 -7.44
N GLN A 165 10.36 -2.04 -6.17
CA GLN A 165 10.61 -3.16 -5.26
C GLN A 165 9.42 -4.12 -5.14
N LYS A 166 8.20 -3.60 -5.15
CA LYS A 166 6.98 -4.40 -4.98
C LYS A 166 6.52 -5.10 -6.26
N THR A 167 6.56 -4.42 -7.41
CA THR A 167 6.00 -4.92 -8.67
C THR A 167 7.06 -5.48 -9.61
N LYS A 168 8.36 -5.16 -9.37
CA LYS A 168 9.50 -5.45 -10.25
C LYS A 168 9.41 -4.78 -11.64
N GLU A 169 8.39 -3.96 -11.88
CA GLU A 169 8.23 -3.19 -13.11
C GLU A 169 9.24 -2.03 -13.14
N PRO A 170 9.99 -1.85 -14.21
CA PRO A 170 10.82 -0.68 -14.40
C PRO A 170 9.93 0.55 -14.67
N ILE A 171 10.22 1.65 -14.00
CA ILE A 171 9.60 2.94 -14.29
C ILE A 171 10.67 3.99 -14.58
N TYR A 172 10.35 4.86 -15.54
CA TYR A 172 11.11 6.07 -15.85
C TYR A 172 10.30 7.27 -15.38
N LEU A 173 10.73 7.86 -14.29
CA LEU A 173 9.97 8.90 -13.60
C LEU A 173 10.67 10.26 -13.79
N PRO A 174 10.07 11.24 -14.46
CA PRO A 174 10.59 12.60 -14.50
C PRO A 174 10.45 13.25 -13.13
N LEU A 175 11.45 14.01 -12.71
CA LEU A 175 11.44 14.76 -11.47
C LEU A 175 11.10 16.22 -11.74
N SER A 176 10.15 16.75 -10.96
CA SER A 176 9.87 18.20 -10.94
C SER A 176 10.96 18.94 -10.15
N ASN A 177 11.08 20.24 -10.38
CA ASN A 177 11.96 21.10 -9.58
C ASN A 177 11.59 21.04 -8.08
N GLU A 178 10.31 20.87 -7.76
CA GLU A 178 9.87 20.68 -6.36
C GLU A 178 10.41 19.38 -5.76
N ALA A 179 10.44 18.27 -6.53
CA ALA A 179 11.06 17.03 -6.06
C ALA A 179 12.58 17.20 -5.84
N LEU A 180 13.26 17.89 -6.75
CA LEU A 180 14.71 18.10 -6.66
C LEU A 180 15.14 18.90 -5.43
N LYS A 181 14.32 19.82 -4.92
CA LYS A 181 14.60 20.56 -3.67
C LYS A 181 14.78 19.65 -2.46
N TRP A 182 14.19 18.46 -2.49
CA TRP A 182 14.20 17.50 -1.38
C TRP A 182 15.12 16.30 -1.63
N MET A 183 15.76 16.24 -2.80
CA MET A 183 16.78 15.25 -3.08
C MET A 183 18.13 15.76 -2.54
N PRO A 184 18.87 14.93 -1.77
CA PRO A 184 20.21 15.31 -1.34
C PRO A 184 21.14 15.62 -2.51
N GLU A 185 22.14 16.43 -2.31
CA GLU A 185 23.21 16.62 -3.28
C GLU A 185 24.10 15.35 -3.36
N ARG A 186 24.59 15.08 -4.55
CA ARG A 186 25.38 13.86 -4.77
C ARG A 186 26.79 13.97 -4.16
N GLU A 187 27.36 15.17 -4.18
CA GLU A 187 28.75 15.38 -3.75
C GLU A 187 29.70 14.31 -4.35
N ASP A 188 30.62 13.74 -3.56
CA ASP A 188 31.57 12.71 -3.96
C ASP A 188 31.03 11.27 -3.89
N LYS A 189 29.71 11.07 -3.85
CA LYS A 189 29.10 9.75 -3.72
C LYS A 189 29.23 8.94 -5.00
N ALA A 190 29.56 7.66 -4.83
CA ALA A 190 29.66 6.69 -5.91
C ALA A 190 28.27 6.40 -6.54
N ALA A 191 28.28 5.87 -7.75
CA ALA A 191 27.06 5.52 -8.47
C ALA A 191 26.20 4.48 -7.72
N ASP A 192 26.81 3.59 -6.96
CA ASP A 192 26.14 2.55 -6.18
C ASP A 192 25.73 2.96 -4.77
N ASP A 193 26.08 4.18 -4.33
CA ASP A 193 25.67 4.70 -3.05
C ASP A 193 24.18 5.06 -3.07
N HIS A 194 23.53 4.94 -1.90
CA HIS A 194 22.13 5.33 -1.73
C HIS A 194 21.97 6.85 -1.77
N VAL A 195 20.92 7.32 -2.45
CA VAL A 195 20.54 8.74 -2.46
C VAL A 195 20.08 9.19 -1.08
N PHE A 196 19.31 8.36 -0.38
CA PHE A 196 18.78 8.66 0.95
C PHE A 196 19.36 7.71 1.99
N SER A 197 19.92 8.27 3.06
CA SER A 197 20.34 7.55 4.27
C SER A 197 19.30 7.75 5.35
N LEU A 198 18.46 6.76 5.61
CA LEU A 198 17.31 6.87 6.50
C LEU A 198 17.50 6.05 7.78
N PRO A 199 16.99 6.52 8.93
CA PRO A 199 17.00 5.73 10.16
C PRO A 199 16.09 4.50 10.02
N SER A 200 16.42 3.42 10.73
CA SER A 200 15.67 2.16 10.69
C SER A 200 14.19 2.30 11.10
N ASN A 201 13.90 3.16 12.07
CA ASN A 201 12.54 3.44 12.53
C ASN A 201 12.07 4.85 12.15
N ILE A 202 11.72 5.04 10.90
CA ILE A 202 11.27 6.32 10.35
C ILE A 202 9.98 6.84 11.01
N ASN A 203 9.09 5.94 11.44
CA ASN A 203 7.77 6.31 11.94
C ASN A 203 7.83 7.08 13.26
N GLN A 204 8.89 6.93 14.05
CA GLN A 204 9.07 7.67 15.29
C GLN A 204 9.23 9.18 15.07
N TYR A 205 9.72 9.60 13.90
CA TYR A 205 9.89 11.01 13.53
C TYR A 205 8.65 11.58 12.86
N LEU A 206 7.89 10.74 12.13
CA LEU A 206 6.77 11.20 11.31
C LEU A 206 5.60 11.70 12.18
N LYS A 207 5.22 10.97 13.22
CA LYS A 207 4.06 11.32 14.03
C LYS A 207 4.25 12.65 14.79
N PRO A 208 5.34 12.87 15.54
CA PRO A 208 5.58 14.14 16.21
C PRO A 208 5.67 15.31 15.24
N TRP A 209 6.25 15.10 14.06
CA TRP A 209 6.36 16.14 13.03
C TRP A 209 4.99 16.53 12.46
N ALA A 210 4.11 15.56 12.20
CA ALA A 210 2.75 15.82 11.76
C ALA A 210 1.93 16.57 12.83
N GLU A 211 2.04 16.16 14.09
CA GLU A 211 1.39 16.82 15.24
C GLU A 211 1.86 18.27 15.39
N ALA A 212 3.17 18.54 15.28
CA ALA A 212 3.73 19.87 15.31
C ALA A 212 3.27 20.75 14.14
N ALA A 213 2.97 20.15 12.98
CA ALA A 213 2.39 20.84 11.81
C ALA A 213 0.86 20.98 11.87
N GLY A 214 0.21 20.59 12.99
CA GLY A 214 -1.24 20.65 13.15
C GLY A 214 -2.01 19.57 12.38
N ILE A 215 -1.34 18.52 11.92
CA ILE A 215 -1.96 17.43 11.15
C ILE A 215 -2.45 16.34 12.12
N THR A 216 -3.77 16.21 12.28
CA THR A 216 -4.41 15.28 13.23
C THR A 216 -4.81 13.93 12.62
N LYS A 217 -4.87 13.84 11.29
CA LYS A 217 -5.24 12.62 10.56
C LYS A 217 -4.11 11.58 10.60
N ARG A 218 -4.46 10.33 10.24
CA ARG A 218 -3.49 9.24 10.16
C ARG A 218 -2.35 9.63 9.21
N PHE A 219 -1.14 9.67 9.75
CA PHE A 219 0.08 10.06 9.07
C PHE A 219 1.10 8.92 9.10
N THR A 220 1.54 8.51 7.94
CA THR A 220 2.55 7.45 7.74
C THR A 220 3.37 7.79 6.51
N PHE A 221 4.52 7.16 6.30
CA PHE A 221 5.29 7.43 5.09
C PHE A 221 4.48 7.16 3.81
N HIS A 222 3.54 6.22 3.83
CA HIS A 222 2.69 5.92 2.68
C HIS A 222 1.71 7.05 2.34
N THR A 223 1.41 7.92 3.31
CA THR A 223 0.59 9.14 3.11
C THR A 223 1.24 10.08 2.06
N ALA A 224 2.57 10.15 1.99
CA ALA A 224 3.28 10.94 0.99
C ALA A 224 2.89 10.55 -0.45
N ARG A 225 2.89 9.27 -0.74
CA ARG A 225 2.48 8.74 -2.05
C ARG A 225 0.99 8.98 -2.35
N HIS A 226 0.13 8.89 -1.34
CA HIS A 226 -1.28 9.25 -1.49
C HIS A 226 -1.45 10.74 -1.78
N THR A 227 -0.65 11.59 -1.11
CA THR A 227 -0.59 13.03 -1.35
C THR A 227 -0.15 13.34 -2.79
N PHE A 228 0.91 12.69 -3.29
CA PHE A 228 1.30 12.83 -4.69
C PHE A 228 0.16 12.50 -5.64
N ALA A 229 -0.46 11.32 -5.48
CA ALA A 229 -1.54 10.89 -6.35
C ALA A 229 -2.72 11.88 -6.36
N THR A 230 -3.14 12.32 -5.18
CA THR A 230 -4.25 13.25 -5.02
C THR A 230 -3.90 14.62 -5.59
N MET A 231 -2.72 15.15 -5.27
CA MET A 231 -2.24 16.43 -5.76
C MET A 231 -2.19 16.46 -7.30
N MET A 232 -1.61 15.45 -7.93
CA MET A 232 -1.54 15.36 -9.39
C MET A 232 -2.93 15.36 -10.04
N LEU A 233 -3.87 14.59 -9.48
CA LEU A 233 -5.26 14.55 -9.97
C LEU A 233 -5.97 15.90 -9.75
N THR A 234 -5.76 16.55 -8.62
CA THR A 234 -6.33 17.89 -8.34
C THR A 234 -5.79 18.94 -9.29
N LEU A 235 -4.50 18.87 -9.63
CA LEU A 235 -3.84 19.78 -10.58
C LEU A 235 -4.14 19.48 -12.06
N GLY A 236 -4.90 18.46 -12.37
CA GLY A 236 -5.38 18.22 -13.71
C GLY A 236 -4.78 17.02 -14.45
N ALA A 237 -3.83 16.31 -13.87
CA ALA A 237 -3.34 15.09 -14.50
C ALA A 237 -4.44 14.05 -14.61
N ASP A 238 -4.50 13.33 -15.71
CA ASP A 238 -5.46 12.24 -15.89
C ASP A 238 -5.08 11.00 -15.07
N LEU A 239 -6.09 10.16 -14.82
CA LEU A 239 -5.95 8.98 -13.95
C LEU A 239 -4.94 7.96 -14.50
N TYR A 240 -4.85 7.81 -15.83
CA TYR A 240 -3.93 6.88 -16.46
C TYR A 240 -2.48 7.34 -16.27
N THR A 241 -2.19 8.62 -16.54
CA THR A 241 -0.87 9.22 -16.34
C THR A 241 -0.43 9.08 -14.88
N VAL A 242 -1.31 9.42 -13.91
CA VAL A 242 -0.98 9.26 -12.48
C VAL A 242 -0.74 7.78 -12.14
N SER A 243 -1.50 6.85 -12.71
CA SER A 243 -1.29 5.41 -12.54
C SER A 243 0.10 4.98 -13.02
N LYS A 244 0.55 5.49 -14.15
CA LYS A 244 1.90 5.21 -14.71
C LYS A 244 3.00 5.82 -13.84
N LEU A 245 2.88 7.08 -13.44
CA LEU A 245 3.83 7.73 -12.53
C LEU A 245 3.97 6.97 -11.19
N LEU A 246 2.89 6.40 -10.70
CA LEU A 246 2.91 5.56 -9.50
C LEU A 246 3.44 4.14 -9.75
N GLY A 247 3.67 3.70 -10.97
CA GLY A 247 4.03 2.32 -11.30
C GLY A 247 2.97 1.32 -10.83
N HIS A 248 1.69 1.63 -11.06
CA HIS A 248 0.60 0.70 -10.81
C HIS A 248 0.45 -0.26 -11.99
N THR A 249 0.32 -1.54 -11.70
CA THR A 249 0.07 -2.59 -12.72
C THR A 249 -1.34 -2.53 -13.29
N SER A 250 -2.27 -1.85 -12.62
CA SER A 250 -3.64 -1.65 -13.05
C SER A 250 -4.14 -0.26 -12.63
N VAL A 251 -4.82 0.44 -13.54
CA VAL A 251 -5.47 1.74 -13.27
C VAL A 251 -6.48 1.65 -12.12
N ARG A 252 -7.10 0.47 -11.92
CA ARG A 252 -7.99 0.22 -10.78
C ARG A 252 -7.35 0.55 -9.42
N MET A 253 -6.02 0.39 -9.30
CA MET A 253 -5.30 0.75 -8.07
C MET A 253 -5.28 2.27 -7.82
N THR A 254 -5.44 3.08 -8.88
CA THR A 254 -5.48 4.54 -8.81
C THR A 254 -6.92 5.05 -8.64
N GLN A 255 -7.92 4.25 -9.01
CA GLN A 255 -9.34 4.61 -8.89
C GLN A 255 -9.79 4.92 -7.45
N VAL A 256 -9.05 4.46 -6.45
CA VAL A 256 -9.31 4.83 -5.04
C VAL A 256 -9.21 6.33 -4.78
N TYR A 257 -8.50 7.06 -5.64
CA TYR A 257 -8.40 8.51 -5.62
C TYR A 257 -9.47 9.21 -6.48
N ALA A 258 -10.24 8.45 -7.27
CA ALA A 258 -11.23 8.99 -8.20
C ALA A 258 -12.37 9.76 -7.48
N LYS A 259 -12.63 9.44 -6.20
CA LYS A 259 -13.60 10.19 -5.39
C LYS A 259 -13.24 11.69 -5.25
N ILE A 260 -11.95 12.02 -5.42
CA ILE A 260 -11.44 13.39 -5.34
C ILE A 260 -11.68 14.15 -6.66
N ILE A 261 -11.90 13.39 -7.75
CA ILE A 261 -12.11 13.93 -9.11
C ILE A 261 -13.58 14.35 -9.33
N ASN A 262 -14.48 14.13 -8.37
CA ASN A 262 -15.89 14.52 -8.54
C ASN A 262 -16.07 16.01 -8.89
N GLN A 263 -15.25 16.89 -8.31
CA GLN A 263 -15.23 18.31 -8.67
C GLN A 263 -14.92 18.55 -10.17
N LYS A 264 -14.05 17.72 -10.76
CA LYS A 264 -13.71 17.79 -12.19
C LYS A 264 -14.82 17.27 -13.12
N LYS A 265 -15.76 16.47 -12.64
CA LYS A 265 -16.90 16.05 -13.47
C LYS A 265 -17.79 17.24 -13.80
N ASP A 266 -18.01 18.12 -12.83
CA ASP A 266 -18.79 19.33 -13.04
C ASP A 266 -18.06 20.29 -13.98
N GLU A 267 -16.75 20.45 -13.82
CA GLU A 267 -15.90 21.22 -14.74
C GLU A 267 -15.92 20.61 -16.16
N ALA A 268 -15.79 19.29 -16.30
CA ALA A 268 -15.78 18.61 -17.59
C ALA A 268 -17.12 18.73 -18.34
N VAL A 269 -18.26 18.64 -17.62
CA VAL A 269 -19.59 18.85 -18.22
C VAL A 269 -19.74 20.29 -18.70
N ASN A 270 -19.18 21.25 -17.95
CA ASN A 270 -19.26 22.66 -18.31
C ASN A 270 -18.37 23.07 -19.50
N LEU A 271 -17.44 22.20 -19.94
CA LEU A 271 -16.61 22.48 -21.13
C LEU A 271 -17.43 22.60 -22.44
N VAL A 272 -18.64 22.06 -22.47
CA VAL A 272 -19.53 22.17 -23.66
C VAL A 272 -20.38 23.43 -23.67
N ASN A 273 -20.40 24.21 -22.56
CA ASN A 273 -21.18 25.43 -22.47
C ASN A 273 -20.60 26.49 -23.41
N GLY A 274 -21.45 27.12 -24.22
CA GLY A 274 -21.06 28.15 -25.18
C GLY A 274 -20.39 27.63 -26.47
N LEU A 275 -20.29 26.32 -26.69
CA LEU A 275 -19.73 25.77 -27.95
C LEU A 275 -20.73 25.82 -29.13
N PHE A 276 -22.02 26.02 -28.86
CA PHE A 276 -23.09 25.95 -29.85
C PHE A 276 -23.97 27.20 -29.85
N ASP A 277 -23.55 28.23 -29.14
CA ASP A 277 -24.21 29.56 -29.10
C ASP A 277 -23.87 30.44 -30.30
#